data_a9a02c0968b69cd473a7930d4d903dd6
#
_entry.id   a9a02c0968b69cd473a7930d4d903dd6
#
_cell.length_a   1.000
_cell.length_b   1.000
_cell.length_c   1.000
_cell.angle_alpha   90.00
_cell.angle_beta   90.00
_cell.angle_gamma   90.00
#
_symmetry.space_group_name_H-M   'P 1'
#
loop_
_entity.id
_entity.type
_entity.pdbx_description
1 polymer ?
#
loop_
_entity_poly.entity_id
_entity_poly.type
_entity_poly.pdbx_seq_one_letter_code
_entity_poly.pdbx_strand_id
1 'polypeptide(L)'
;MKMRRALAAMSVVATAAVTPVVTATAAHAARSTCVNYLGNLGLYQIGPKVKEACGHPAHDGPLGDGKVPDPACYNGLTDIGVRGIHAYRACVRA
;
A
#
# COMPACT_ATOMS: atom_id res chain seq x y z
N MET A 1 -25.06 2.49 37.41
CA MET A 1 -24.95 2.48 37.29
C MET A 1 -24.41 2.37 36.91
N LYS A 2 -24.43 2.22 36.75
CA LYS A 2 -24.10 2.07 36.46
C LYS A 2 -23.35 2.13 35.79
N MET A 3 -23.36 2.29 35.54
CA MET A 3 -22.82 2.38 35.03
C MET A 3 -21.96 2.60 34.75
N ARG A 4 -21.79 2.62 34.85
CA ARG A 4 -21.18 2.93 34.73
C ARG A 4 -20.24 2.79 34.49
N ARG A 5 -20.15 2.57 34.75
CA ARG A 5 -19.40 2.47 34.58
C ARG A 5 -18.69 2.03 33.84
N ALA A 6 -18.71 1.73 33.91
CA ALA A 6 -18.15 0.98 32.94
C ALA A 6 -17.64 1.57 31.76
N LEU A 7 -18.01 2.43 31.55
CA LEU A 7 -17.65 3.04 30.49
C LEU A 7 -16.37 3.39 30.25
N ALA A 8 -15.83 3.60 31.07
CA ALA A 8 -14.53 4.12 30.94
C ALA A 8 -13.61 3.19 30.28
N ALA A 9 -13.75 2.04 30.55
CA ALA A 9 -12.82 1.12 30.04
C ALA A 9 -12.66 1.14 28.58
N MET A 10 -13.69 1.44 27.94
CA MET A 10 -13.58 1.38 26.61
C MET A 10 -12.73 2.30 25.98
N SER A 11 -12.69 3.40 26.48
CA SER A 11 -11.93 4.40 25.82
C SER A 11 -10.49 4.09 25.83
N VAL A 12 -10.05 3.49 26.84
CA VAL A 12 -8.68 3.21 26.91
C VAL A 12 -8.20 2.34 25.83
N VAL A 13 -9.01 1.44 25.49
CA VAL A 13 -8.64 0.53 24.47
C VAL A 13 -8.30 1.18 23.19
N ALA A 14 -9.03 2.14 22.86
CA ALA A 14 -8.83 2.80 21.62
C ALA A 14 -7.45 3.38 21.53
N THR A 15 -6.97 3.91 22.58
CA THR A 15 -5.70 4.56 22.54
C THR A 15 -4.58 3.62 22.21
N ALA A 16 -4.61 2.47 22.77
CA ALA A 16 -3.54 1.53 22.56
C ALA A 16 -3.44 1.10 21.11
N ALA A 17 -4.54 1.06 20.45
CA ALA A 17 -4.54 0.60 19.11
C ALA A 17 -3.96 1.60 18.12
N VAL A 18 -4.00 2.84 18.46
CA VAL A 18 -3.58 3.88 17.56
C VAL A 18 -2.13 3.79 17.15
N THR A 19 -1.27 3.52 18.07
CA THR A 19 0.14 3.54 17.77
C THR A 19 0.59 2.58 16.71
N PRO A 20 0.24 1.33 16.76
CA PRO A 20 0.64 0.39 15.69
C PRO A 20 0.07 0.78 14.36
N VAL A 21 -1.10 1.36 14.36
CA VAL A 21 -1.72 1.74 13.13
C VAL A 21 -0.96 2.82 12.41
N VAL A 22 -0.44 3.77 13.15
CA VAL A 22 0.31 4.85 12.55
C VAL A 22 1.56 4.34 11.85
N THR A 23 2.24 3.42 12.45
CA THR A 23 3.44 2.87 11.87
C THR A 23 3.12 2.14 10.56
N ALA A 24 2.02 1.44 10.52
CA ALA A 24 1.65 0.71 9.33
C ALA A 24 1.14 1.62 8.22
N THR A 25 0.68 2.80 8.56
CA THR A 25 0.06 3.70 7.59
C THR A 25 0.99 4.07 6.44
N ALA A 26 2.28 4.24 6.70
CA ALA A 26 3.19 4.63 5.64
C ALA A 26 3.29 3.57 4.55
N ALA A 27 3.43 2.31 4.95
CA ALA A 27 3.50 1.23 3.98
C ALA A 27 2.17 1.05 3.26
N HIS A 28 1.07 1.21 3.98
CA HIS A 28 -0.23 1.13 3.34
C HIS A 28 -0.45 2.26 2.35
N ALA A 29 0.00 3.46 2.66
CA ALA A 29 -0.15 4.58 1.76
C ALA A 29 0.59 4.35 0.46
N ALA A 30 1.81 3.83 0.53
CA ALA A 30 2.59 3.54 -0.67
C ALA A 30 1.93 2.46 -1.52
N ARG A 31 1.49 1.37 -0.87
CA ARG A 31 0.79 0.32 -1.59
C ARG A 31 -0.50 0.85 -2.21
N SER A 32 -1.24 1.65 -1.46
CA SER A 32 -2.49 2.22 -1.98
C SER A 32 -2.26 3.12 -3.17
N THR A 33 -1.18 3.89 -3.17
CA THR A 33 -0.86 4.74 -4.30
C THR A 33 -0.61 3.91 -5.55
N CYS A 34 0.13 2.82 -5.42
CA CYS A 34 0.39 1.90 -6.52
C CYS A 34 -0.92 1.30 -7.03
N VAL A 35 -1.74 0.77 -6.13
CA VAL A 35 -3.01 0.16 -6.48
C VAL A 35 -3.96 1.16 -7.12
N ASN A 36 -4.05 2.35 -6.55
CA ASN A 36 -4.95 3.37 -7.06
C ASN A 36 -4.55 3.85 -8.44
N TYR A 37 -3.26 3.94 -8.71
CA TYR A 37 -2.81 4.30 -10.04
C TYR A 37 -3.39 3.33 -11.07
N LEU A 38 -3.26 2.03 -10.81
CA LEU A 38 -3.77 1.01 -11.73
C LEU A 38 -5.29 1.04 -11.81
N GLY A 39 -5.96 1.25 -10.68
CA GLY A 39 -7.41 1.30 -10.65
C GLY A 39 -7.96 2.49 -11.42
N ASN A 40 -7.29 3.63 -11.33
CA ASN A 40 -7.73 4.84 -12.00
C ASN A 40 -7.60 4.77 -13.52
N LEU A 41 -6.75 3.89 -14.02
CA LEU A 41 -6.65 3.69 -15.46
C LEU A 41 -7.89 3.02 -16.04
N GLY A 42 -8.61 2.27 -15.22
CA GLY A 42 -9.83 1.60 -15.67
C GLY A 42 -9.59 0.44 -16.61
N LEU A 43 -8.35 -0.03 -16.72
CA LEU A 43 -8.00 -1.10 -17.64
C LEU A 43 -7.80 -2.46 -16.96
N TYR A 44 -7.63 -2.45 -15.65
CA TYR A 44 -7.24 -3.65 -14.93
C TYR A 44 -8.16 -3.91 -13.75
N GLN A 45 -8.38 -5.19 -13.46
CA GLN A 45 -9.09 -5.56 -12.25
C GLN A 45 -8.12 -5.58 -11.10
N ILE A 46 -8.49 -4.94 -10.01
CA ILE A 46 -7.64 -4.87 -8.83
C ILE A 46 -7.96 -6.05 -7.92
N GLY A 47 -7.09 -7.02 -7.92
CA GLY A 47 -7.26 -8.21 -7.11
C GLY A 47 -6.08 -8.44 -6.18
N PRO A 48 -6.06 -9.61 -5.52
CA PRO A 48 -5.00 -9.89 -4.55
C PRO A 48 -3.59 -9.84 -5.13
N LYS A 49 -3.43 -10.27 -6.38
CA LYS A 49 -2.10 -10.27 -6.98
C LYS A 49 -1.58 -8.87 -7.28
N VAL A 50 -2.47 -7.95 -7.62
CA VAL A 50 -2.08 -6.55 -7.79
C VAL A 50 -1.63 -5.99 -6.45
N LYS A 51 -2.39 -6.27 -5.41
CA LYS A 51 -2.04 -5.77 -4.07
C LYS A 51 -0.73 -6.36 -3.57
N GLU A 52 -0.49 -7.62 -3.87
CA GLU A 52 0.74 -8.26 -3.49
C GLU A 52 1.93 -7.62 -4.20
N ALA A 53 1.83 -7.42 -5.50
CA ALA A 53 2.89 -6.79 -6.27
C ALA A 53 3.16 -5.37 -5.78
N CYS A 54 2.10 -4.61 -5.54
CA CYS A 54 2.23 -3.25 -5.03
C CYS A 54 2.78 -3.19 -3.61
N GLY A 55 2.86 -4.33 -2.93
CA GLY A 55 3.44 -4.41 -1.61
C GLY A 55 4.97 -4.39 -1.60
N HIS A 56 5.61 -4.50 -2.77
CA HIS A 56 7.06 -4.43 -2.87
C HIS A 56 7.48 -2.98 -3.11
N PRO A 57 8.10 -2.34 -2.12
CA PRO A 57 8.36 -0.90 -2.20
C PRO A 57 9.40 -0.54 -3.26
N ALA A 58 9.22 0.62 -3.85
CA ALA A 58 10.19 1.13 -4.80
C ALA A 58 11.52 1.43 -4.12
N HIS A 59 12.58 1.41 -4.91
CA HIS A 59 13.93 1.65 -4.42
C HIS A 59 14.42 3.01 -4.88
N ASP A 60 15.37 3.57 -4.15
CA ASP A 60 16.02 4.79 -4.61
C ASP A 60 16.95 4.44 -5.76
N GLY A 61 17.00 5.32 -6.75
CA GLY A 61 17.88 5.12 -7.88
C GLY A 61 19.35 5.26 -7.48
N PRO A 62 20.25 4.72 -8.29
CA PRO A 62 21.67 4.70 -7.96
C PRO A 62 22.28 6.08 -7.79
N LEU A 63 21.72 7.08 -8.46
CA LEU A 63 22.22 8.43 -8.32
C LEU A 63 21.39 9.27 -7.35
N GLY A 64 20.42 8.65 -6.70
CA GLY A 64 19.57 9.35 -5.76
C GLY A 64 18.58 10.29 -6.42
N ASP A 65 18.35 10.13 -7.71
CA ASP A 65 17.54 11.06 -8.48
C ASP A 65 16.13 10.55 -8.75
N GLY A 66 15.62 9.65 -7.95
CA GLY A 66 14.25 9.20 -8.09
C GLY A 66 14.09 7.76 -7.69
N LYS A 67 12.87 7.27 -7.86
CA LYS A 67 12.52 5.91 -7.48
C LYS A 67 12.62 4.97 -8.66
N VAL A 68 13.03 3.75 -8.36
CA VAL A 68 13.12 2.67 -9.34
C VAL A 68 12.16 1.58 -8.89
N PRO A 69 11.40 0.99 -9.80
CA PRO A 69 10.47 -0.06 -9.40
C PRO A 69 11.20 -1.31 -8.94
N ASP A 70 10.65 -1.94 -7.90
CA ASP A 70 11.17 -3.21 -7.44
C ASP A 70 10.88 -4.28 -8.50
N PRO A 71 11.84 -5.14 -8.86
CA PRO A 71 11.58 -6.17 -9.86
C PRO A 71 10.41 -7.09 -9.50
N ALA A 72 10.22 -7.39 -8.22
CA ALA A 72 9.10 -8.24 -7.82
C ALA A 72 7.77 -7.54 -8.08
N CYS A 73 7.71 -6.22 -7.89
CA CYS A 73 6.52 -5.47 -8.22
C CYS A 73 6.29 -5.46 -9.72
N TYR A 74 7.29 -5.10 -10.47
CA TYR A 74 7.18 -4.97 -11.93
C TYR A 74 6.81 -6.31 -12.56
N ASN A 75 7.55 -7.36 -12.22
CA ASN A 75 7.29 -8.66 -12.80
C ASN A 75 5.96 -9.24 -12.33
N GLY A 76 5.61 -9.01 -11.08
CA GLY A 76 4.33 -9.46 -10.56
C GLY A 76 3.17 -8.87 -11.33
N LEU A 77 3.25 -7.59 -11.68
CA LEU A 77 2.19 -6.95 -12.44
C LEU A 77 2.19 -7.39 -13.90
N THR A 78 3.36 -7.46 -14.54
CA THR A 78 3.38 -7.87 -15.94
C THR A 78 2.96 -9.32 -16.11
N ASP A 79 3.25 -10.17 -15.13
CA ASP A 79 2.85 -11.57 -15.21
C ASP A 79 1.33 -11.75 -15.22
N ILE A 80 0.61 -10.81 -14.65
CA ILE A 80 -0.85 -10.89 -14.62
C ILE A 80 -1.50 -10.01 -15.68
N GLY A 81 -0.71 -9.53 -16.64
CA GLY A 81 -1.25 -8.85 -17.80
C GLY A 81 -1.20 -7.34 -17.77
N VAL A 82 -0.57 -6.73 -16.78
CA VAL A 82 -0.41 -5.28 -16.77
C VAL A 82 0.67 -4.89 -17.76
N ARG A 83 0.39 -3.89 -18.59
CA ARG A 83 1.36 -3.44 -19.58
C ARG A 83 2.58 -2.86 -18.89
N GLY A 84 3.75 -3.06 -19.51
CA GLY A 84 5.01 -2.66 -18.90
C GLY A 84 5.09 -1.22 -18.46
N ILE A 85 4.57 -0.29 -19.27
CA ILE A 85 4.60 1.12 -18.91
C ILE A 85 3.73 1.40 -17.69
N HIS A 86 2.59 0.72 -17.59
CA HIS A 86 1.72 0.90 -16.43
C HIS A 86 2.31 0.24 -15.20
N ALA A 87 2.92 -0.94 -15.36
CA ALA A 87 3.58 -1.61 -14.25
C ALA A 87 4.71 -0.76 -13.72
N TYR A 88 5.51 -0.18 -14.59
CA TYR A 88 6.60 0.69 -14.17
C TYR A 88 6.08 1.87 -13.37
N ARG A 89 5.09 2.56 -13.91
CA ARG A 89 4.56 3.76 -13.25
C ARG A 89 3.86 3.44 -11.93
N ALA A 90 3.22 2.29 -11.86
CA ALA A 90 2.60 1.87 -10.62
C ALA A 90 3.66 1.54 -9.58
N CYS A 91 4.67 0.78 -9.97
CA CYS A 91 5.66 0.29 -9.02
C CYS A 91 6.60 1.36 -8.50
N VAL A 92 6.84 2.45 -9.25
CA VAL A 92 7.62 3.55 -8.72
C VAL A 92 6.86 4.30 -7.62
N ARG A 93 5.56 4.09 -7.53
CA ARG A 93 4.72 4.70 -6.49
C ARG A 93 4.53 3.79 -5.28
N ALA A 94 4.99 2.56 -5.37
CA ALA A 94 4.82 1.58 -4.29
C ALA A 94 5.76 1.84 -3.11
#